data_f85fd09c9a9334ab7720c5f6b26adbd4
#
_entry.id   f85fd09c9a9334ab7720c5f6b26adbd4
#
_cell.length_a   1.000
_cell.length_b   1.000
_cell.length_c   1.000
_cell.angle_alpha   90.00
_cell.angle_beta   90.00
_cell.angle_gamma   90.00
#
_symmetry.space_group_name_H-M   'P 1'
#
loop_
_entity.id
_entity.type
_entity.pdbx_description
1 polymer ?
#
loop_
_entity_poly.entity_id
_entity_poly.type
_entity_poly.pdbx_seq_one_letter_code
_entity_poly.pdbx_strand_id
1 'polypeptide(L)'
;MNHVSRRGDGEILWLGGHEHGRPVEILVEPRTTGTRAFTMGAQNLPPGGHVPTHRHPYEEILFVYQGRARITVDGVPHEVGPETAVFVPPDVYHSIENVGEAELRLTFTLSPPGYENVFRELARAGNDHPRVPA
;
A
#
# COMPACT_ATOMS: atom_id res chain seq x y z
N MET A 1 10.34 -22.49 2.65
CA MET A 1 9.99 -21.22 2.01
C MET A 1 8.68 -21.37 1.24
N ASN A 2 7.78 -20.45 1.44
CA ASN A 2 6.50 -20.46 0.76
C ASN A 2 6.62 -19.83 -0.61
N HIS A 3 6.11 -20.50 -1.64
CA HIS A 3 6.08 -19.94 -2.99
C HIS A 3 4.69 -19.37 -3.35
N VAL A 4 3.67 -19.69 -2.57
CA VAL A 4 2.29 -19.28 -2.86
C VAL A 4 1.70 -18.59 -1.63
N SER A 5 1.17 -17.41 -1.82
CA SER A 5 0.49 -16.65 -0.77
C SER A 5 -0.84 -16.14 -1.34
N ARG A 6 -1.94 -16.48 -0.68
CA ARG A 6 -3.29 -16.04 -1.08
C ARG A 6 -3.75 -14.89 -0.21
N ARG A 7 -4.61 -14.03 -0.76
CA ARG A 7 -5.27 -13.02 0.04
C ARG A 7 -6.00 -13.69 1.21
N GLY A 8 -5.79 -13.13 2.42
CA GLY A 8 -6.32 -13.69 3.66
C GLY A 8 -5.36 -14.58 4.42
N ASP A 9 -4.31 -15.09 3.76
CA ASP A 9 -3.32 -15.96 4.41
C ASP A 9 -2.11 -15.20 4.93
N GLY A 10 -1.93 -13.95 4.52
CA GLY A 10 -0.79 -13.13 4.91
C GLY A 10 -0.98 -12.47 6.27
N GLU A 11 0.03 -11.75 6.69
CA GLU A 11 -0.05 -10.93 7.89
C GLU A 11 -0.88 -9.68 7.59
N ILE A 12 -1.95 -9.47 8.36
CA ILE A 12 -2.82 -8.30 8.20
C ILE A 12 -2.47 -7.29 9.28
N LEU A 13 -2.11 -6.09 8.84
CA LEU A 13 -1.73 -4.99 9.71
C LEU A 13 -2.75 -3.86 9.54
N TRP A 14 -3.31 -3.39 10.67
CA TRP A 14 -4.27 -2.30 10.66
C TRP A 14 -3.57 -0.98 10.91
N LEU A 15 -3.45 -0.16 9.88
CA LEU A 15 -2.87 1.17 10.00
C LEU A 15 -3.95 2.16 10.41
N GLY A 16 -3.73 2.87 11.53
CA GLY A 16 -4.74 3.74 12.11
C GLY A 16 -5.70 3.03 13.07
N GLY A 17 -5.39 1.78 13.44
CA GLY A 17 -6.18 0.98 14.36
C GLY A 17 -7.31 0.22 13.68
N HIS A 18 -7.92 -0.73 14.42
CA HIS A 18 -8.98 -1.61 13.91
C HIS A 18 -10.30 -0.89 13.62
N GLU A 19 -10.59 0.15 14.40
CA GLU A 19 -11.92 0.76 14.37
C GLU A 19 -12.08 1.74 13.20
N HIS A 20 -11.06 2.53 12.91
CA HIS A 20 -11.12 3.59 11.89
C HIS A 20 -10.00 3.51 10.87
N GLY A 21 -9.14 2.51 10.99
CA GLY A 21 -7.98 2.36 10.13
C GLY A 21 -8.27 1.54 8.88
N ARG A 22 -7.20 1.19 8.21
CA ARG A 22 -7.24 0.40 6.99
C ARG A 22 -6.34 -0.83 7.11
N PRO A 23 -6.76 -1.99 6.57
CA PRO A 23 -5.93 -3.18 6.59
C PRO A 23 -4.94 -3.18 5.42
N VAL A 24 -3.73 -3.60 5.73
CA VAL A 24 -2.66 -3.87 4.76
C VAL A 24 -2.25 -5.31 4.97
N GLU A 25 -2.23 -6.10 3.91
CA GLU A 25 -1.83 -7.49 4.00
C GLU A 25 -0.47 -7.69 3.34
N ILE A 26 0.48 -8.29 4.06
CA ILE A 26 1.79 -8.64 3.52
C ILE A 26 1.71 -10.03 2.93
N LEU A 27 2.01 -10.17 1.65
CA LEU A 27 1.92 -11.44 0.94
C LEU A 27 3.30 -12.05 0.65
N VAL A 28 4.28 -11.22 0.30
CA VAL A 28 5.63 -11.67 -0.04
C VAL A 28 6.62 -10.79 0.70
N GLU A 29 7.49 -11.40 1.50
CA GLU A 29 8.53 -10.69 2.24
C GLU A 29 9.66 -11.66 2.60
N PRO A 30 10.82 -11.15 3.08
CA PRO A 30 11.96 -12.03 3.43
C PRO A 30 11.64 -13.14 4.42
N ARG A 31 10.78 -12.88 5.42
CA ARG A 31 10.46 -13.87 6.46
C ARG A 31 9.69 -15.07 5.92
N THR A 32 8.92 -14.91 4.85
CA THR A 32 8.03 -15.96 4.35
C THR A 32 8.54 -16.61 3.09
N THR A 33 9.08 -15.84 2.16
CA THR A 33 9.53 -16.37 0.87
C THR A 33 11.05 -16.39 0.70
N GLY A 34 11.78 -15.68 1.58
CA GLY A 34 13.22 -15.53 1.46
C GLY A 34 13.65 -14.55 0.39
N THR A 35 12.73 -13.75 -0.16
CA THR A 35 13.08 -12.75 -1.16
C THR A 35 14.09 -11.74 -0.63
N ARG A 36 14.99 -11.28 -1.50
CA ARG A 36 15.96 -10.24 -1.19
C ARG A 36 15.71 -8.95 -1.96
N ALA A 37 14.71 -8.95 -2.83
CA ALA A 37 14.54 -7.88 -3.80
C ALA A 37 13.37 -6.94 -3.49
N PHE A 38 12.31 -7.45 -2.84
CA PHE A 38 11.09 -6.64 -2.68
C PHE A 38 10.23 -7.16 -1.53
N THR A 39 9.24 -6.36 -1.17
CA THR A 39 8.08 -6.75 -0.37
C THR A 39 6.86 -6.48 -1.20
N MET A 40 5.90 -7.40 -1.20
CA MET A 40 4.66 -7.24 -1.95
C MET A 40 3.48 -7.57 -1.05
N GLY A 41 2.44 -6.78 -1.18
CA GLY A 41 1.20 -7.00 -0.46
C GLY A 41 0.01 -6.39 -1.17
N ALA A 42 -1.08 -6.29 -0.44
CA ALA A 42 -2.33 -5.80 -0.99
C ALA A 42 -3.09 -4.98 0.04
N GLN A 43 -3.94 -4.10 -0.46
CA GLN A 43 -4.81 -3.28 0.37
C GLN A 43 -6.13 -3.03 -0.33
N ASN A 44 -7.16 -2.87 0.47
CA ASN A 44 -8.50 -2.54 0.01
C ASN A 44 -8.92 -1.24 0.69
N LEU A 45 -9.51 -0.33 -0.09
CA LEU A 45 -10.02 0.92 0.44
C LEU A 45 -11.51 1.03 0.11
N PRO A 46 -12.36 1.34 1.11
CA PRO A 46 -13.77 1.60 0.84
C PRO A 46 -13.93 2.91 0.06
N PRO A 47 -15.12 3.19 -0.50
CA PRO A 47 -15.36 4.49 -1.11
C PRO A 47 -15.02 5.62 -0.14
N GLY A 48 -14.26 6.61 -0.65
CA GLY A 48 -13.76 7.72 0.17
C GLY A 48 -12.54 7.38 1.02
N GLY A 49 -12.13 6.12 1.07
CA GLY A 49 -10.91 5.72 1.77
C GLY A 49 -9.66 6.24 1.06
N HIS A 50 -8.59 6.42 1.83
CA HIS A 50 -7.38 6.98 1.27
C HIS A 50 -6.13 6.52 2.02
N VAL A 51 -5.00 6.58 1.33
CA VAL A 51 -3.67 6.46 1.90
C VAL A 51 -3.11 7.88 1.98
N PRO A 52 -2.74 8.37 3.18
CA PRO A 52 -2.22 9.73 3.32
C PRO A 52 -0.98 9.98 2.48
N THR A 53 -0.77 11.23 2.08
CA THR A 53 0.43 11.63 1.37
C THR A 53 1.67 11.33 2.22
N HIS A 54 2.61 10.61 1.65
CA HIS A 54 3.84 10.22 2.32
C HIS A 54 4.92 9.92 1.28
N ARG A 55 6.13 9.70 1.76
CA ARG A 55 7.26 9.27 0.91
C ARG A 55 8.12 8.29 1.68
N HIS A 56 8.94 7.54 0.96
CA HIS A 56 9.87 6.58 1.51
C HIS A 56 11.01 6.33 0.52
N PRO A 57 12.18 5.87 0.98
CA PRO A 57 13.33 5.66 0.11
C PRO A 57 13.28 4.33 -0.67
N TYR A 58 12.08 3.89 -1.01
CA TYR A 58 11.85 2.65 -1.77
C TYR A 58 11.21 2.97 -3.10
N GLU A 59 11.56 2.22 -4.14
CA GLU A 59 10.75 2.21 -5.36
C GLU A 59 9.47 1.46 -5.06
N GLU A 60 8.36 1.91 -5.64
CA GLU A 60 7.07 1.27 -5.43
C GLU A 60 6.31 1.13 -6.74
N ILE A 61 5.66 -0.03 -6.90
CA ILE A 61 4.67 -0.24 -7.95
C ILE A 61 3.32 -0.44 -7.26
N LEU A 62 2.34 0.37 -7.64
CA LEU A 62 0.95 0.20 -7.26
C LEU A 62 0.20 -0.39 -8.46
N PHE A 63 -0.51 -1.48 -8.25
CA PHE A 63 -1.28 -2.12 -9.33
C PHE A 63 -2.73 -2.22 -8.90
N VAL A 64 -3.61 -1.47 -9.59
CA VAL A 64 -5.05 -1.48 -9.35
C VAL A 64 -5.67 -2.63 -10.13
N TYR A 65 -6.41 -3.50 -9.45
CA TYR A 65 -7.09 -4.61 -10.11
C TYR A 65 -8.62 -4.56 -9.97
N GLN A 66 -9.14 -3.65 -9.13
CA GLN A 66 -10.58 -3.43 -8.99
C GLN A 66 -10.83 -2.00 -8.53
N GLY A 67 -11.85 -1.36 -9.08
CA GLY A 67 -12.27 -0.03 -8.65
C GLY A 67 -11.55 1.10 -9.38
N ARG A 68 -11.71 2.31 -8.86
CA ARG A 68 -11.14 3.52 -9.44
C ARG A 68 -10.41 4.31 -8.38
N ALA A 69 -9.21 4.76 -8.71
CA ALA A 69 -8.35 5.49 -7.79
C ALA A 69 -7.90 6.81 -8.39
N ARG A 70 -7.65 7.77 -7.51
CA ARG A 70 -6.78 8.91 -7.82
C ARG A 70 -5.47 8.66 -7.10
N ILE A 71 -4.40 8.47 -7.87
CA ILE A 71 -3.07 8.29 -7.32
C ILE A 71 -2.25 9.51 -7.69
N THR A 72 -1.85 10.27 -6.66
CA THR A 72 -1.06 11.48 -6.85
C THR A 72 0.41 11.13 -6.63
N VAL A 73 1.25 11.45 -7.63
CA VAL A 73 2.69 11.21 -7.59
C VAL A 73 3.40 12.52 -7.90
N ASP A 74 4.24 12.98 -6.98
CA ASP A 74 4.97 14.24 -7.11
C ASP A 74 4.04 15.41 -7.46
N GLY A 75 2.91 15.48 -6.77
CA GLY A 75 1.91 16.53 -6.95
C GLY A 75 1.03 16.40 -8.18
N VAL A 76 1.23 15.37 -9.02
CA VAL A 76 0.45 15.17 -10.25
C VAL A 76 -0.59 14.08 -10.01
N PRO A 77 -1.89 14.39 -10.07
CA PRO A 77 -2.92 13.38 -9.90
C PRO A 77 -3.15 12.57 -11.17
N HIS A 78 -3.34 11.26 -10.98
CA HIS A 78 -3.66 10.32 -12.05
C HIS A 78 -4.93 9.58 -11.69
N GLU A 79 -5.94 9.67 -12.54
CA GLU A 79 -7.16 8.88 -12.41
C GLU A 79 -6.92 7.53 -13.09
N VAL A 80 -7.02 6.44 -12.34
CA VAL A 80 -6.71 5.10 -12.85
C VAL A 80 -7.80 4.10 -12.48
N GLY A 81 -7.96 3.11 -13.34
CA GLY A 81 -8.90 2.01 -13.15
C GLY A 81 -8.19 0.66 -13.13
N PRO A 82 -8.96 -0.45 -13.28
CA PRO A 82 -8.38 -1.79 -13.21
C PRO A 82 -7.30 -2.04 -14.26
N GLU A 83 -6.38 -2.95 -13.92
CA GLU A 83 -5.27 -3.37 -14.77
C GLU A 83 -4.29 -2.24 -15.10
N THR A 84 -4.13 -1.30 -14.15
CA THR A 84 -3.23 -0.16 -14.31
C THR A 84 -2.15 -0.19 -13.25
N ALA A 85 -0.90 -0.04 -13.68
CA ALA A 85 0.25 0.08 -12.79
C ALA A 85 0.68 1.54 -12.70
N VAL A 86 1.04 1.96 -11.48
CA VAL A 86 1.60 3.29 -11.22
C VAL A 86 2.95 3.10 -10.55
N PHE A 87 3.99 3.69 -11.13
CA PHE A 87 5.32 3.64 -10.55
C PHE A 87 5.57 4.88 -9.69
N VAL A 88 6.07 4.66 -8.48
CA VAL A 88 6.44 5.72 -7.55
C VAL A 88 7.96 5.66 -7.33
N PRO A 89 8.70 6.70 -7.76
CA PRO A 89 10.15 6.75 -7.52
C PRO A 89 10.49 6.88 -6.02
N PRO A 90 11.73 6.57 -5.62
CA PRO A 90 12.16 6.79 -4.24
C PRO A 90 12.02 8.25 -3.83
N ASP A 91 11.63 8.46 -2.58
CA ASP A 91 11.55 9.77 -1.92
C ASP A 91 10.59 10.78 -2.57
N VAL A 92 9.65 10.28 -3.36
CA VAL A 92 8.63 11.11 -4.00
C VAL A 92 7.32 11.02 -3.20
N TYR A 93 6.74 12.15 -2.87
CA TYR A 93 5.45 12.21 -2.18
C TYR A 93 4.35 11.63 -3.05
N HIS A 94 3.53 10.78 -2.46
CA HIS A 94 2.42 10.14 -3.16
C HIS A 94 1.27 9.82 -2.20
N SER A 95 0.08 9.68 -2.78
CA SER A 95 -1.15 9.35 -2.05
C SER A 95 -2.08 8.54 -2.93
N ILE A 96 -3.04 7.89 -2.30
CA ILE A 96 -4.06 7.10 -2.99
C ILE A 96 -5.43 7.49 -2.43
N GLU A 97 -6.40 7.70 -3.31
CA GLU A 97 -7.79 7.93 -2.93
C GLU A 97 -8.70 6.99 -3.73
N ASN A 98 -9.67 6.39 -3.04
CA ASN A 98 -10.75 5.71 -3.74
C ASN A 98 -11.76 6.75 -4.18
N VAL A 99 -11.84 7.01 -5.48
CA VAL A 99 -12.77 7.97 -6.06
C VAL A 99 -13.96 7.30 -6.75
N GLY A 100 -14.06 5.97 -6.64
CA GLY A 100 -15.17 5.20 -7.17
C GLY A 100 -16.28 5.00 -6.16
N GLU A 101 -17.31 4.26 -6.59
CA GLU A 101 -18.47 3.93 -5.76
C GLU A 101 -18.37 2.54 -5.13
N ALA A 102 -17.39 1.74 -5.55
CA ALA A 102 -17.14 0.39 -5.05
C ALA A 102 -15.78 0.33 -4.35
N GLU A 103 -15.49 -0.80 -3.74
CA GLU A 103 -14.22 -1.04 -3.08
C GLU A 103 -13.07 -0.96 -4.07
N LEU A 104 -12.03 -0.22 -3.73
CA LEU A 104 -10.78 -0.17 -4.47
C LEU A 104 -9.88 -1.29 -3.96
N ARG A 105 -9.35 -2.10 -4.88
CA ARG A 105 -8.43 -3.19 -4.55
C ARG A 105 -7.16 -3.03 -5.36
N LEU A 106 -6.02 -2.97 -4.67
CA LEU A 106 -4.74 -2.78 -5.33
C LEU A 106 -3.65 -3.52 -4.58
N THR A 107 -2.56 -3.81 -5.30
CA THR A 107 -1.35 -4.36 -4.71
C THR A 107 -0.29 -3.29 -4.62
N PHE A 108 0.68 -3.50 -3.74
CA PHE A 108 1.90 -2.70 -3.69
C PHE A 108 3.10 -3.63 -3.75
N THR A 109 4.16 -3.18 -4.43
CA THR A 109 5.45 -3.85 -4.43
C THR A 109 6.50 -2.79 -4.15
N LEU A 110 7.31 -3.03 -3.14
CA LEU A 110 8.32 -2.09 -2.65
C LEU A 110 9.70 -2.75 -2.75
N SER A 111 10.68 -2.02 -3.26
CA SER A 111 12.04 -2.51 -3.40
C SER A 111 13.04 -1.47 -2.91
N PRO A 112 14.08 -1.87 -2.13
CA PRO A 112 14.31 -3.21 -1.57
C PRO A 112 13.31 -3.54 -0.47
N PRO A 113 13.32 -4.75 0.11
CA PRO A 113 12.45 -5.06 1.22
C PRO A 113 12.85 -4.27 2.48
N GLY A 114 11.92 -4.12 3.40
CA GLY A 114 12.14 -3.39 4.65
C GLY A 114 10.93 -2.58 5.10
N TYR A 115 10.14 -2.06 4.15
CA TYR A 115 9.00 -1.21 4.48
C TYR A 115 7.88 -1.96 5.23
N GLU A 116 7.84 -3.27 5.11
CA GLU A 116 6.92 -4.09 5.92
C GLU A 116 7.13 -3.86 7.41
N ASN A 117 8.35 -3.56 7.83
CA ASN A 117 8.65 -3.25 9.23
C ASN A 117 8.12 -1.88 9.64
N VAL A 118 8.06 -0.92 8.72
CA VAL A 118 7.40 0.37 8.94
C VAL A 118 5.91 0.17 9.15
N PHE A 119 5.27 -0.66 8.32
CA PHE A 119 3.87 -1.02 8.50
C PHE A 119 3.62 -1.65 9.87
N ARG A 120 4.48 -2.56 10.31
CA ARG A 120 4.36 -3.21 11.62
C ARG A 120 4.45 -2.21 12.77
N GLU A 121 5.37 -1.26 12.68
CA GLU A 121 5.51 -0.21 13.69
C GLU A 121 4.30 0.72 13.72
N LEU A 122 3.81 1.15 12.57
CA LEU A 122 2.62 1.98 12.48
C LEU A 122 1.41 1.26 13.08
N ALA A 123 1.20 0.01 12.70
CA ALA A 123 0.08 -0.78 13.20
C ALA A 123 0.16 -0.98 14.70
N ARG A 124 1.34 -1.29 15.23
CA ARG A 124 1.56 -1.49 16.67
C ARG A 124 1.23 -0.23 17.46
N ALA A 125 1.58 0.94 16.92
CA ALA A 125 1.33 2.23 17.55
C ALA A 125 -0.11 2.76 17.32
N GLY A 126 -0.92 2.07 16.52
CA GLY A 126 -2.27 2.53 16.18
C GLY A 126 -2.26 3.69 15.19
N ASN A 127 -1.19 3.87 14.43
CA ASN A 127 -1.00 5.00 13.53
C ASN A 127 -1.10 4.60 12.06
N ASP A 128 -1.38 5.56 11.22
CA ASP A 128 -1.13 5.52 9.78
C ASP A 128 0.05 6.45 9.48
N HIS A 129 0.38 6.65 8.23
CA HIS A 129 1.43 7.58 7.83
C HIS A 129 1.12 8.98 8.36
N PRO A 130 2.10 9.70 8.89
CA PRO A 130 1.85 11.05 9.36
C PRO A 130 1.47 11.96 8.19
N ARG A 131 0.60 12.94 8.47
CA ARG A 131 0.22 13.93 7.47
C ARG A 131 1.43 14.78 7.10
N VAL A 132 1.61 14.96 5.80
CA VAL A 132 2.63 15.88 5.30
C VAL A 132 2.11 17.29 5.52
N PRO A 133 2.93 18.23 6.04
CA PRO A 133 2.53 19.63 6.14
C PRO A 133 2.13 20.20 4.78
N ALA A 134 1.07 20.97 4.76
CA ALA A 134 0.57 21.60 3.53
C ALA A 134 1.58 22.62 2.98
#